data_e019c08df8cee00ab0825b9386d24d10
#
_entry.id   e019c08df8cee00ab0825b9386d24d10
#
_cell.length_a   1.000
_cell.length_b   1.000
_cell.length_c   1.000
_cell.angle_alpha   90.00
_cell.angle_beta   90.00
_cell.angle_gamma   90.00
#
_symmetry.space_group_name_H-M   'P 1'
#
loop_
_entity.id
_entity.type
_entity.pdbx_description
1 polymer ?
#
loop_
_entity_poly.entity_id
_entity_poly.type
_entity_poly.pdbx_seq_one_letter_code
_entity_poly.pdbx_strand_id
1 'polypeptide(L)'
;MLNRDAIRSGAFLESFSHLPPEILWTQAQIAQSLADTMAKRPAGEEVWVFGYGSLMWNPLSHFDQRAYATLHGWRRSFCIRLFGGRGTPQRPGRMLALERGGDTQGVVLRLDTATLEEELHILWTREMLTGAYTPAWTTVTLATGKTRHALAFVANTCPHQYEADSSPATVARAIAQAHGPLGSNAEYVFQLRQALADCAMTDAYVEEVAQALEGFETTS
;
A
#
# COMPACT_ATOMS: atom_id res chain seq x y z
N MET A 1 1.73 -15.15 8.46
CA MET A 1 2.25 -13.83 8.94
C MET A 1 3.03 -13.17 7.81
N LEU A 2 2.88 -11.89 7.56
CA LEU A 2 3.61 -11.18 6.50
C LEU A 2 5.02 -10.86 6.97
N ASN A 3 6.00 -11.60 6.48
CA ASN A 3 7.44 -11.39 6.71
C ASN A 3 8.27 -11.86 5.50
N ARG A 4 9.56 -11.55 5.49
CA ARG A 4 10.47 -11.87 4.38
C ARG A 4 10.56 -13.38 4.11
N ASP A 5 10.62 -14.19 5.15
CA ASP A 5 10.76 -15.64 5.01
C ASP A 5 9.50 -16.28 4.40
N ALA A 6 8.32 -15.78 4.76
CA ALA A 6 7.07 -16.21 4.14
C ALA A 6 7.00 -15.84 2.65
N ILE A 7 7.55 -14.68 2.26
CA ILE A 7 7.63 -14.28 0.85
C ILE A 7 8.64 -15.16 0.11
N ARG A 8 9.85 -15.34 0.65
CA ARG A 8 10.92 -16.16 0.05
C ARG A 8 10.51 -17.62 -0.14
N SER A 9 9.82 -18.20 0.84
CA SER A 9 9.36 -19.59 0.78
C SER A 9 8.11 -19.81 -0.08
N GLY A 10 7.46 -18.75 -0.55
CA GLY A 10 6.16 -18.82 -1.24
C GLY A 10 4.95 -18.97 -0.32
N ALA A 11 5.14 -19.18 0.98
CA ALA A 11 4.06 -19.35 1.95
C ALA A 11 3.12 -18.14 2.02
N PHE A 12 3.63 -16.94 1.73
CA PHE A 12 2.80 -15.75 1.63
C PHE A 12 1.78 -15.87 0.49
N LEU A 13 2.20 -16.23 -0.72
CA LEU A 13 1.29 -16.41 -1.86
C LEU A 13 0.32 -17.57 -1.61
N GLU A 14 0.82 -18.68 -1.06
CA GLU A 14 0.00 -19.85 -0.72
C GLU A 14 -1.11 -19.51 0.28
N SER A 15 -0.86 -18.61 1.22
CA SER A 15 -1.86 -18.18 2.20
C SER A 15 -3.09 -17.50 1.57
N PHE A 16 -3.00 -17.05 0.30
CA PHE A 16 -4.08 -16.46 -0.47
C PHE A 16 -4.68 -17.40 -1.52
N SER A 17 -4.23 -18.66 -1.61
CA SER A 17 -4.72 -19.65 -2.59
C SER A 17 -6.23 -19.96 -2.49
N HIS A 18 -6.85 -19.60 -1.37
CA HIS A 18 -8.30 -19.70 -1.15
C HIS A 18 -9.12 -18.61 -1.84
N LEU A 19 -8.45 -17.56 -2.36
CA LEU A 19 -9.12 -16.50 -3.11
C LEU A 19 -9.42 -16.95 -4.55
N PRO A 20 -10.47 -16.39 -5.19
CA PRO A 20 -10.76 -16.67 -6.58
C PRO A 20 -9.55 -16.42 -7.48
N PRO A 21 -9.22 -17.36 -8.39
CA PRO A 21 -8.02 -17.24 -9.23
C PRO A 21 -8.02 -16.00 -10.14
N GLU A 22 -9.19 -15.46 -10.47
CA GLU A 22 -9.33 -14.24 -11.26
C GLU A 22 -8.90 -12.98 -10.50
N ILE A 23 -8.76 -13.05 -9.16
CA ILE A 23 -8.30 -11.95 -8.32
C ILE A 23 -6.78 -12.01 -8.15
N LEU A 24 -6.21 -13.21 -8.15
CA LEU A 24 -4.79 -13.41 -7.90
C LEU A 24 -3.96 -13.30 -9.17
N TRP A 25 -2.88 -12.53 -9.09
CA TRP A 25 -1.87 -12.53 -10.13
C TRP A 25 -0.95 -13.74 -9.99
N THR A 26 -0.62 -14.34 -11.13
CA THR A 26 0.41 -15.38 -11.20
C THR A 26 1.80 -14.78 -10.96
N GLN A 27 2.75 -15.61 -10.56
CA GLN A 27 4.15 -15.19 -10.41
C GLN A 27 4.71 -14.58 -11.72
N ALA A 28 4.29 -15.12 -12.87
CA ALA A 28 4.70 -14.59 -14.18
C ALA A 28 4.16 -13.15 -14.41
N GLN A 29 2.91 -12.86 -14.03
CA GLN A 29 2.33 -11.52 -14.12
C GLN A 29 3.04 -10.54 -13.18
N ILE A 30 3.34 -10.98 -11.95
CA ILE A 30 4.09 -10.18 -10.97
C ILE A 30 5.49 -9.86 -11.52
N ALA A 31 6.21 -10.86 -12.04
CA ALA A 31 7.54 -10.68 -12.60
C ALA A 31 7.53 -9.78 -13.86
N GLN A 32 6.54 -9.94 -14.73
CA GLN A 32 6.40 -9.09 -15.91
C GLN A 32 6.14 -7.64 -15.54
N SER A 33 5.26 -7.40 -14.55
CA SER A 33 5.00 -6.05 -14.03
C SER A 33 6.27 -5.38 -13.47
N LEU A 34 7.08 -6.16 -12.75
CA LEU A 34 8.38 -5.67 -12.27
C LEU A 34 9.29 -5.28 -13.43
N ALA A 35 9.46 -6.16 -14.41
CA ALA A 35 10.31 -5.92 -15.57
C ALA A 35 9.86 -4.68 -16.36
N ASP A 36 8.56 -4.55 -16.64
CA ASP A 36 7.98 -3.42 -17.38
C ASP A 36 8.14 -2.09 -16.62
N THR A 37 8.07 -2.13 -15.30
CA THR A 37 8.25 -0.94 -14.46
C THR A 37 9.72 -0.54 -14.40
N MET A 38 10.61 -1.50 -14.23
CA MET A 38 12.05 -1.23 -14.19
C MET A 38 12.61 -0.78 -15.54
N ALA A 39 12.04 -1.23 -16.67
CA ALA A 39 12.39 -0.73 -18.00
C ALA A 39 12.08 0.78 -18.17
N LYS A 40 11.16 1.33 -17.38
CA LYS A 40 10.79 2.76 -17.36
C LYS A 40 11.52 3.56 -16.28
N ARG A 41 12.46 2.94 -15.56
CA ARG A 41 13.24 3.61 -14.52
C ARG A 41 14.01 4.79 -15.11
N PRO A 42 13.96 5.98 -14.49
CA PRO A 42 14.78 7.11 -14.90
C PRO A 42 16.27 6.74 -14.94
N ALA A 43 16.95 7.08 -16.01
CA ALA A 43 18.34 6.68 -16.24
C ALA A 43 19.29 7.21 -15.16
N GLY A 44 20.13 6.33 -14.62
CA GLY A 44 21.12 6.68 -13.61
C GLY A 44 20.57 6.95 -12.20
N GLU A 45 19.27 6.87 -12.01
CA GLU A 45 18.64 7.11 -10.70
C GLU A 45 18.72 5.88 -9.79
N GLU A 46 18.85 6.10 -8.49
CA GLU A 46 18.68 5.07 -7.46
C GLU A 46 17.20 4.66 -7.35
N VAL A 47 16.92 3.47 -6.83
CA VAL A 47 15.54 3.03 -6.63
C VAL A 47 15.04 3.50 -5.27
N TRP A 48 14.21 4.51 -5.29
CA TRP A 48 13.46 4.98 -4.14
C TRP A 48 12.01 4.51 -4.22
N VAL A 49 11.43 4.13 -3.09
CA VAL A 49 10.02 3.70 -2.98
C VAL A 49 9.28 4.67 -2.07
N PHE A 50 8.16 5.19 -2.53
CA PHE A 50 7.30 6.07 -1.74
C PHE A 50 6.33 5.27 -0.90
N GLY A 51 6.52 5.29 0.41
CA GLY A 51 5.65 4.67 1.41
C GLY A 51 4.64 5.69 1.95
N TYR A 52 3.37 5.43 1.73
CA TYR A 52 2.26 6.27 2.18
C TYR A 52 1.24 5.49 3.04
N GLY A 53 1.40 4.18 3.16
CA GLY A 53 0.61 3.23 3.93
C GLY A 53 1.51 2.33 4.73
N SER A 54 1.27 1.02 4.72
CA SER A 54 1.99 0.03 5.53
C SER A 54 3.51 0.01 5.32
N LEU A 55 4.01 0.49 4.19
CA LEU A 55 5.45 0.67 3.96
C LEU A 55 6.09 1.69 4.92
N MET A 56 5.30 2.55 5.57
CA MET A 56 5.82 3.52 6.54
C MET A 56 6.32 2.85 7.83
N TRP A 57 5.65 1.77 8.29
CA TRP A 57 5.96 1.06 9.55
C TRP A 57 6.44 -0.38 9.37
N ASN A 58 6.13 -1.01 8.24
CA ASN A 58 6.55 -2.37 7.93
C ASN A 58 6.95 -2.52 6.46
N PRO A 59 8.08 -1.95 6.02
CA PRO A 59 8.51 -1.99 4.62
C PRO A 59 8.88 -3.39 4.13
N LEU A 60 9.31 -4.30 5.01
CA LEU A 60 9.88 -5.62 4.76
C LEU A 60 11.16 -5.59 3.91
N SER A 61 11.29 -4.68 2.96
CA SER A 61 12.50 -4.50 2.14
C SER A 61 13.62 -3.86 2.96
N HIS A 62 14.86 -4.24 2.70
CA HIS A 62 16.01 -3.54 3.22
C HIS A 62 16.20 -2.22 2.48
N PHE A 63 16.48 -1.19 3.22
CA PHE A 63 16.76 0.14 2.71
C PHE A 63 17.93 0.76 3.49
N ASP A 64 18.74 1.54 2.83
CA ASP A 64 19.90 2.19 3.42
C ASP A 64 19.66 3.68 3.73
N GLN A 65 18.62 4.28 3.13
CA GLN A 65 18.21 5.65 3.43
C GLN A 65 16.68 5.75 3.55
N ARG A 66 16.25 6.63 4.46
CA ARG A 66 14.87 7.01 4.66
C ARG A 66 14.78 8.52 4.78
N ALA A 67 13.82 9.13 4.08
CA ALA A 67 13.54 10.55 4.19
C ALA A 67 12.04 10.83 4.14
N TYR A 68 11.62 11.97 4.69
CA TYR A 68 10.25 12.46 4.56
C TYR A 68 10.07 13.14 3.21
N ALA A 69 8.93 12.90 2.58
CA ALA A 69 8.63 13.44 1.27
C ALA A 69 7.12 13.71 1.08
N THR A 70 6.83 14.60 0.14
CA THR A 70 5.46 14.87 -0.32
C THR A 70 5.35 14.45 -1.78
N LEU A 71 4.32 13.70 -2.10
CA LEU A 71 3.91 13.36 -3.45
C LEU A 71 2.72 14.25 -3.83
N HIS A 72 2.96 15.19 -4.75
CA HIS A 72 1.96 16.14 -5.21
C HIS A 72 1.04 15.54 -6.28
N GLY A 73 -0.21 15.99 -6.30
CA GLY A 73 -1.22 15.55 -7.26
C GLY A 73 -1.81 14.17 -6.97
N TRP A 74 -1.57 13.62 -5.76
CA TRP A 74 -2.10 12.35 -5.30
C TRP A 74 -2.57 12.44 -3.86
N ARG A 75 -3.68 11.79 -3.56
CA ARG A 75 -4.28 11.71 -2.22
C ARG A 75 -4.43 10.26 -1.78
N ARG A 76 -4.40 10.01 -0.49
CA ARG A 76 -4.81 8.73 0.11
C ARG A 76 -6.28 8.48 -0.10
N SER A 77 -6.62 7.23 -0.37
CA SER A 77 -8.00 6.78 -0.52
C SER A 77 -8.12 5.29 -0.19
N PHE A 78 -9.09 4.90 0.60
CA PHE A 78 -9.44 3.50 0.83
C PHE A 78 -10.36 2.99 -0.29
N CYS A 79 -9.87 3.01 -1.51
CA CYS A 79 -10.61 2.73 -2.74
C CYS A 79 -10.43 1.32 -3.29
N ILE A 80 -9.67 0.45 -2.64
CA ILE A 80 -9.47 -0.93 -3.08
C ILE A 80 -10.26 -1.88 -2.18
N ARG A 81 -11.09 -2.75 -2.78
CA ARG A 81 -11.79 -3.83 -2.09
C ARG A 81 -10.80 -4.92 -1.70
N LEU A 82 -10.80 -5.29 -0.42
CA LEU A 82 -9.86 -6.24 0.17
C LEU A 82 -10.56 -7.56 0.48
N PHE A 83 -10.26 -8.60 -0.30
CA PHE A 83 -10.85 -9.93 -0.18
C PHE A 83 -10.06 -10.91 0.67
N GLY A 84 -8.88 -10.53 1.14
CA GLY A 84 -7.98 -11.37 1.94
C GLY A 84 -7.19 -10.57 2.96
N GLY A 85 -6.35 -11.22 3.74
CA GLY A 85 -5.54 -10.56 4.75
C GLY A 85 -6.36 -10.00 5.93
N ARG A 86 -6.88 -8.78 5.81
CA ARG A 86 -7.73 -8.11 6.80
C ARG A 86 -9.20 -8.03 6.37
N GLY A 87 -9.63 -8.88 5.45
CA GLY A 87 -10.99 -9.04 4.98
C GLY A 87 -11.19 -10.44 4.44
N THR A 88 -12.41 -10.75 4.00
CA THR A 88 -12.79 -12.01 3.35
C THR A 88 -13.70 -11.72 2.15
N PRO A 89 -13.91 -12.67 1.22
CA PRO A 89 -14.86 -12.49 0.13
C PRO A 89 -16.29 -12.18 0.61
N GLN A 90 -16.71 -12.72 1.77
CA GLN A 90 -18.03 -12.50 2.35
C GLN A 90 -18.15 -11.18 3.10
N ARG A 91 -17.04 -10.70 3.66
CA ARG A 91 -16.93 -9.41 4.36
C ARG A 91 -15.65 -8.70 3.88
N PRO A 92 -15.68 -8.14 2.68
CA PRO A 92 -14.50 -7.46 2.14
C PRO A 92 -14.23 -6.17 2.91
N GLY A 93 -12.95 -5.94 3.18
CA GLY A 93 -12.47 -4.69 3.74
C GLY A 93 -12.17 -3.65 2.66
N ARG A 94 -11.44 -2.61 3.08
CA ARG A 94 -10.90 -1.59 2.20
C ARG A 94 -9.39 -1.48 2.40
N MET A 95 -8.66 -1.39 1.29
CA MET A 95 -7.22 -1.15 1.27
C MET A 95 -6.93 0.23 0.74
N LEU A 96 -5.92 0.85 1.34
CA LEU A 96 -5.43 2.18 0.98
C LEU A 96 -4.71 2.14 -0.36
N ALA A 97 -4.99 3.10 -1.22
CA ALA A 97 -4.22 3.40 -2.42
C ALA A 97 -4.07 4.90 -2.61
N LEU A 98 -3.36 5.31 -3.65
CA LEU A 98 -3.28 6.70 -4.08
C LEU A 98 -4.21 6.92 -5.29
N GLU A 99 -5.04 7.94 -5.20
CA GLU A 99 -5.85 8.47 -6.29
C GLU A 99 -5.38 9.85 -6.70
N ARG A 100 -5.74 10.28 -7.91
CA ARG A 100 -5.44 11.64 -8.38
C ARG A 100 -6.12 12.71 -7.52
N GLY A 101 -5.41 13.82 -7.31
CA GLY A 101 -5.87 14.99 -6.56
C GLY A 101 -5.19 15.12 -5.19
N GLY A 102 -5.00 16.34 -4.74
CA GLY A 102 -4.37 16.67 -3.45
C GLY A 102 -2.88 16.35 -3.37
N ASP A 103 -2.38 16.28 -2.16
CA ASP A 103 -0.98 15.99 -1.84
C ASP A 103 -0.93 14.94 -0.74
N THR A 104 0.07 14.05 -0.81
CA THR A 104 0.28 13.00 0.18
C THR A 104 1.67 13.11 0.79
N GLN A 105 1.72 13.34 2.09
CA GLN A 105 2.97 13.21 2.86
C GLN A 105 3.25 11.75 3.18
N GLY A 106 4.52 11.36 3.15
CA GLY A 106 4.95 10.01 3.44
C GLY A 106 6.46 9.91 3.58
N VAL A 107 6.96 8.70 3.41
CA VAL A 107 8.40 8.44 3.46
C VAL A 107 8.89 7.95 2.11
N VAL A 108 10.15 8.25 1.77
CA VAL A 108 10.86 7.56 0.70
C VAL A 108 11.95 6.69 1.30
N LEU A 109 12.04 5.48 0.79
CA LEU A 109 12.99 4.45 1.19
C LEU A 109 13.88 4.13 0.00
N ARG A 110 15.21 4.33 0.11
CA ARG A 110 16.15 3.90 -0.91
C ARG A 110 16.43 2.42 -0.70
N LEU A 111 16.11 1.61 -1.69
CA LEU A 111 16.41 0.18 -1.63
C LEU A 111 17.92 -0.05 -1.66
N ASP A 112 18.38 -1.01 -0.87
CA ASP A 112 19.79 -1.38 -0.83
C ASP A 112 20.26 -1.88 -2.20
N THR A 113 21.26 -1.20 -2.76
CA THR A 113 21.77 -1.49 -4.10
C THR A 113 22.44 -2.86 -4.18
N ALA A 114 23.02 -3.34 -3.07
CA ALA A 114 23.70 -4.63 -3.02
C ALA A 114 22.73 -5.81 -3.14
N THR A 115 21.48 -5.62 -2.71
CA THR A 115 20.42 -6.64 -2.70
C THR A 115 19.19 -6.23 -3.50
N LEU A 116 19.34 -5.25 -4.41
CA LEU A 116 18.22 -4.58 -5.08
C LEU A 116 17.23 -5.55 -5.76
N GLU A 117 17.72 -6.56 -6.45
CA GLU A 117 16.87 -7.54 -7.14
C GLU A 117 15.97 -8.30 -6.15
N GLU A 118 16.54 -8.74 -5.03
CA GLU A 118 15.79 -9.40 -3.97
C GLU A 118 14.77 -8.46 -3.32
N GLU A 119 15.16 -7.22 -3.03
CA GLU A 119 14.28 -6.24 -2.41
C GLU A 119 13.09 -5.88 -3.30
N LEU A 120 13.33 -5.75 -4.60
CA LEU A 120 12.28 -5.56 -5.59
C LEU A 120 11.36 -6.78 -5.69
N HIS A 121 11.91 -7.99 -5.66
CA HIS A 121 11.08 -9.21 -5.66
C HIS A 121 10.16 -9.28 -4.44
N ILE A 122 10.67 -8.98 -3.24
CA ILE A 122 9.89 -8.95 -2.01
C ILE A 122 8.78 -7.90 -2.10
N LEU A 123 9.13 -6.70 -2.54
CA LEU A 123 8.18 -5.59 -2.68
C LEU A 123 7.07 -5.93 -3.68
N TRP A 124 7.41 -6.45 -4.87
CA TRP A 124 6.43 -6.82 -5.89
C TRP A 124 5.52 -7.96 -5.47
N THR A 125 6.07 -9.01 -4.87
CA THR A 125 5.27 -10.13 -4.37
C THR A 125 4.24 -9.66 -3.36
N ARG A 126 4.58 -8.68 -2.52
CA ARG A 126 3.69 -8.11 -1.53
C ARG A 126 2.62 -7.20 -2.13
N GLU A 127 3.03 -6.24 -2.99
CA GLU A 127 2.15 -5.17 -3.46
C GLU A 127 1.31 -5.59 -4.68
N MET A 128 1.84 -6.51 -5.51
CA MET A 128 1.21 -6.88 -6.78
C MET A 128 0.44 -8.20 -6.74
N LEU A 129 0.17 -8.73 -5.55
CA LEU A 129 -0.54 -10.01 -5.34
C LEU A 129 -1.86 -10.11 -6.14
N THR A 130 -2.60 -9.02 -6.25
CA THR A 130 -3.93 -9.00 -6.88
C THR A 130 -4.03 -8.03 -8.06
N GLY A 131 -2.94 -7.35 -8.43
CA GLY A 131 -2.97 -6.32 -9.46
C GLY A 131 -3.85 -5.11 -9.12
N ALA A 132 -4.20 -4.93 -7.83
CA ALA A 132 -5.00 -3.79 -7.36
C ALA A 132 -4.25 -2.46 -7.44
N TYR A 133 -2.94 -2.51 -7.60
CA TYR A 133 -2.09 -1.35 -7.80
C TYR A 133 -1.49 -1.30 -9.20
N THR A 134 -1.15 -0.09 -9.62
CA THR A 134 -0.30 0.20 -10.77
C THR A 134 0.99 0.82 -10.24
N PRO A 135 2.16 0.17 -10.40
CA PRO A 135 3.43 0.80 -10.05
C PRO A 135 3.75 1.92 -11.03
N ALA A 136 4.13 3.08 -10.50
CA ALA A 136 4.40 4.28 -11.28
C ALA A 136 5.64 5.02 -10.77
N TRP A 137 6.53 5.42 -11.69
CA TRP A 137 7.58 6.36 -11.38
C TRP A 137 7.00 7.77 -11.26
N THR A 138 7.23 8.39 -10.12
CA THR A 138 6.71 9.72 -9.77
C THR A 138 7.83 10.63 -9.28
N THR A 139 7.59 11.92 -9.24
CA THR A 139 8.48 12.87 -8.58
C THR A 139 7.94 13.25 -7.22
N VAL A 140 8.75 13.12 -6.19
CA VAL A 140 8.44 13.55 -4.82
C VAL A 140 9.33 14.71 -4.41
N THR A 141 8.81 15.56 -3.52
CA THR A 141 9.58 16.65 -2.90
C THR A 141 9.97 16.24 -1.48
N LEU A 142 11.28 16.13 -1.22
CA LEU A 142 11.80 15.82 0.12
C LEU A 142 11.54 16.99 1.08
N ALA A 143 11.57 16.73 2.39
CA ALA A 143 11.48 17.77 3.42
C ALA A 143 12.60 18.84 3.30
N THR A 144 13.70 18.54 2.62
CA THR A 144 14.79 19.47 2.30
C THR A 144 14.50 20.38 1.10
N GLY A 145 13.35 20.24 0.44
CA GLY A 145 12.99 20.94 -0.80
C GLY A 145 13.58 20.32 -2.09
N LYS A 146 14.44 19.32 -1.98
CA LYS A 146 14.98 18.60 -3.17
C LYS A 146 13.94 17.65 -3.73
N THR A 147 13.95 17.43 -5.04
CA THR A 147 13.12 16.44 -5.71
C THR A 147 13.86 15.13 -5.93
N ARG A 148 13.11 14.02 -5.97
CA ARG A 148 13.59 12.67 -6.31
C ARG A 148 12.55 11.95 -7.14
N HIS A 149 13.00 11.09 -8.06
CA HIS A 149 12.13 10.07 -8.63
C HIS A 149 11.95 8.95 -7.62
N ALA A 150 10.71 8.55 -7.42
CA ALA A 150 10.36 7.44 -6.56
C ALA A 150 9.27 6.58 -7.19
N LEU A 151 9.32 5.30 -6.91
CA LEU A 151 8.29 4.35 -7.28
C LEU A 151 7.13 4.47 -6.27
N ALA A 152 5.92 4.66 -6.75
CA ALA A 152 4.70 4.63 -5.96
C ALA A 152 3.73 3.58 -6.50
N PHE A 153 2.99 2.92 -5.62
CA PHE A 153 1.91 2.01 -5.97
C PHE A 153 0.59 2.79 -5.91
N VAL A 154 0.02 3.12 -7.07
CA VAL A 154 -1.22 3.90 -7.16
C VAL A 154 -2.41 3.00 -7.43
N ALA A 155 -3.63 3.47 -7.21
CA ALA A 155 -4.83 2.68 -7.46
C ALA A 155 -4.91 2.23 -8.93
N ASN A 156 -5.12 0.94 -9.14
CA ASN A 156 -5.57 0.42 -10.41
C ASN A 156 -7.10 0.49 -10.43
N THR A 157 -7.66 1.31 -11.31
CA THR A 157 -9.11 1.51 -11.42
C THR A 157 -9.82 0.34 -12.12
N CYS A 158 -9.23 -0.86 -12.10
CA CYS A 158 -9.83 -2.05 -12.66
C CYS A 158 -11.15 -2.39 -11.93
N PRO A 159 -12.26 -2.70 -12.63
CA PRO A 159 -13.59 -2.83 -12.06
C PRO A 159 -13.75 -3.87 -10.96
N HIS A 160 -12.89 -4.88 -10.88
CA HIS A 160 -13.06 -6.00 -9.95
C HIS A 160 -12.72 -5.66 -8.50
N GLN A 161 -11.85 -4.68 -8.24
CA GLN A 161 -11.39 -4.33 -6.90
C GLN A 161 -11.54 -2.85 -6.58
N TYR A 162 -11.63 -2.00 -7.59
CA TYR A 162 -11.75 -0.56 -7.38
C TYR A 162 -13.16 -0.16 -6.93
N GLU A 163 -13.23 0.69 -5.92
CA GLU A 163 -14.46 1.25 -5.35
C GLU A 163 -14.39 2.78 -5.43
N ALA A 164 -15.23 3.36 -6.27
CA ALA A 164 -15.23 4.80 -6.50
C ALA A 164 -15.73 5.61 -5.29
N ASP A 165 -16.64 5.04 -4.47
CA ASP A 165 -17.07 5.68 -3.21
C ASP A 165 -16.07 5.34 -2.09
N SER A 166 -15.14 6.26 -1.89
CA SER A 166 -14.18 6.25 -0.80
C SER A 166 -14.49 7.30 0.28
N SER A 167 -15.77 7.75 0.38
CA SER A 167 -16.19 8.65 1.46
C SER A 167 -15.93 8.03 2.84
N PRO A 168 -15.50 8.82 3.86
CA PRO A 168 -15.15 8.30 5.17
C PRO A 168 -16.24 7.44 5.81
N ALA A 169 -17.50 7.82 5.68
CA ALA A 169 -18.63 7.09 6.24
C ALA A 169 -18.85 5.73 5.57
N THR A 170 -18.74 5.65 4.23
CA THR A 170 -18.86 4.38 3.49
C THR A 170 -17.68 3.46 3.78
N VAL A 171 -16.47 4.01 3.79
CA VAL A 171 -15.24 3.28 4.08
C VAL A 171 -15.25 2.72 5.51
N ALA A 172 -15.57 3.55 6.51
CA ALA A 172 -15.60 3.13 7.91
C ALA A 172 -16.60 1.98 8.14
N ARG A 173 -17.79 2.04 7.50
CA ARG A 173 -18.79 0.96 7.59
C ARG A 173 -18.26 -0.38 7.04
N ALA A 174 -17.55 -0.35 5.92
CA ALA A 174 -16.96 -1.54 5.32
C ALA A 174 -15.81 -2.08 6.19
N ILE A 175 -14.93 -1.19 6.67
CA ILE A 175 -13.76 -1.53 7.49
C ILE A 175 -14.16 -2.10 8.86
N ALA A 176 -15.17 -1.52 9.52
CA ALA A 176 -15.63 -1.96 10.84
C ALA A 176 -16.09 -3.44 10.87
N GLN A 177 -16.57 -3.96 9.75
CA GLN A 177 -17.07 -5.33 9.65
C GLN A 177 -16.03 -6.32 9.12
N ALA A 178 -14.89 -5.84 8.64
CA ALA A 178 -13.91 -6.65 7.95
C ALA A 178 -12.81 -7.14 8.90
N HIS A 179 -12.62 -8.46 8.91
CA HIS A 179 -11.60 -9.14 9.67
C HIS A 179 -11.06 -10.32 8.85
N GLY A 180 -9.78 -10.61 8.99
CA GLY A 180 -9.13 -11.72 8.31
C GLY A 180 -7.93 -12.28 9.08
N PRO A 181 -7.13 -13.17 8.49
CA PRO A 181 -5.99 -13.80 9.16
C PRO A 181 -4.91 -12.83 9.66
N LEU A 182 -4.86 -11.63 9.10
CA LEU A 182 -3.91 -10.57 9.51
C LEU A 182 -4.50 -9.58 10.53
N GLY A 183 -5.67 -9.87 11.10
CA GLY A 183 -6.37 -9.02 12.06
C GLY A 183 -7.53 -8.24 11.47
N SER A 184 -8.07 -7.26 12.21
CA SER A 184 -9.16 -6.42 11.74
C SER A 184 -8.67 -5.38 10.72
N ASN A 185 -9.58 -4.94 9.86
CA ASN A 185 -9.24 -3.88 8.92
C ASN A 185 -9.17 -2.50 9.62
N ALA A 186 -9.90 -2.33 10.74
CA ALA A 186 -9.83 -1.13 11.57
C ALA A 186 -8.42 -0.93 12.17
N GLU A 187 -7.77 -2.00 12.65
CA GLU A 187 -6.38 -1.93 13.14
C GLU A 187 -5.43 -1.31 12.11
N TYR A 188 -5.62 -1.59 10.82
CA TYR A 188 -4.79 -0.99 9.77
C TYR A 188 -4.94 0.53 9.73
N VAL A 189 -6.16 1.06 9.87
CA VAL A 189 -6.42 2.50 9.88
C VAL A 189 -5.76 3.16 11.09
N PHE A 190 -5.90 2.56 12.27
CA PHE A 190 -5.29 3.08 13.49
C PHE A 190 -3.76 3.00 13.45
N GLN A 191 -3.19 1.94 12.89
CA GLN A 191 -1.74 1.84 12.66
C GLN A 191 -1.24 2.90 11.67
N LEU A 192 -2.00 3.19 10.61
CA LEU A 192 -1.65 4.26 9.68
C LEU A 192 -1.69 5.63 10.35
N ARG A 193 -2.75 5.93 11.11
CA ARG A 193 -2.85 7.16 11.89
C ARG A 193 -1.67 7.33 12.83
N GLN A 194 -1.31 6.27 13.56
CA GLN A 194 -0.15 6.28 14.45
C GLN A 194 1.16 6.49 13.69
N ALA A 195 1.38 5.80 12.58
CA ALA A 195 2.59 5.93 11.78
C ALA A 195 2.75 7.35 11.18
N LEU A 196 1.64 8.00 10.83
CA LEU A 196 1.66 9.42 10.43
C LEU A 196 2.05 10.31 11.61
N ALA A 197 1.45 10.12 12.78
CA ALA A 197 1.77 10.87 13.98
C ALA A 197 3.25 10.71 14.40
N ASP A 198 3.80 9.50 14.35
CA ASP A 198 5.21 9.21 14.64
C ASP A 198 6.18 9.94 13.68
N CYS A 199 5.70 10.28 12.48
CA CYS A 199 6.42 11.07 11.50
C CYS A 199 6.11 12.58 11.58
N ALA A 200 5.37 13.04 12.59
CA ALA A 200 4.83 14.40 12.70
C ALA A 200 4.03 14.84 11.45
N MET A 201 3.30 13.89 10.85
CA MET A 201 2.42 14.09 9.70
C MET A 201 0.96 13.92 10.11
N THR A 202 0.07 14.57 9.38
CA THR A 202 -1.39 14.40 9.51
C THR A 202 -2.00 14.20 8.13
N ASP A 203 -3.12 13.48 8.07
CA ASP A 203 -3.90 13.30 6.87
C ASP A 203 -5.39 13.39 7.26
N ALA A 204 -6.05 14.43 6.80
CA ALA A 204 -7.44 14.72 7.18
C ALA A 204 -8.38 13.56 6.83
N TYR A 205 -8.19 12.94 5.67
CA TYR A 205 -9.01 11.81 5.24
C TYR A 205 -8.81 10.57 6.15
N VAL A 206 -7.56 10.26 6.51
CA VAL A 206 -7.28 9.15 7.45
C VAL A 206 -7.88 9.43 8.82
N GLU A 207 -7.81 10.69 9.28
CA GLU A 207 -8.39 11.09 10.56
C GLU A 207 -9.91 10.99 10.56
N GLU A 208 -10.59 11.44 9.49
CA GLU A 208 -12.04 11.32 9.34
C GLU A 208 -12.50 9.85 9.33
N VAL A 209 -11.76 8.95 8.63
CA VAL A 209 -12.06 7.52 8.63
C VAL A 209 -11.85 6.91 10.02
N ALA A 210 -10.78 7.28 10.72
CA ALA A 210 -10.50 6.79 12.06
C ALA A 210 -11.58 7.22 13.07
N GLN A 211 -11.98 8.49 13.05
CA GLN A 211 -13.05 9.02 13.89
C GLN A 211 -14.40 8.33 13.61
N ALA A 212 -14.71 8.08 12.32
CA ALA A 212 -15.92 7.34 11.97
C ALA A 212 -15.88 5.89 12.50
N LEU A 213 -14.70 5.24 12.52
CA LEU A 213 -14.53 3.88 13.09
C LEU A 213 -14.72 3.86 14.61
N GLU A 214 -14.20 4.85 15.33
CA GLU A 214 -14.37 4.97 16.78
C GLU A 214 -15.88 5.07 17.17
N GLY A 215 -16.71 5.67 16.31
CA GLY A 215 -18.16 5.72 16.47
C GLY A 215 -18.85 4.35 16.40
N PHE A 216 -18.29 3.36 15.70
CA PHE A 216 -18.83 2.01 15.66
C PHE A 216 -18.51 1.19 16.91
N GLU A 217 -17.34 1.40 17.53
CA GLU A 217 -16.91 0.68 18.74
C GLU A 217 -17.74 1.09 19.97
N THR A 218 -18.20 2.35 20.02
CA THR A 218 -19.03 2.85 21.13
C THR A 218 -20.48 2.43 21.08
N THR A 219 -20.93 1.82 19.97
CA THR A 219 -22.35 1.44 19.77
C THR A 219 -22.56 -0.09 19.87
N SER A 220 -21.51 -0.86 20.13
CA SER A 220 -21.52 -2.33 20.25
C SER A 220 -21.34 -2.75 21.69
#